data_62d29a26183b480c48007ef4aa6e9ed2
#
_entry.id   62d29a26183b480c48007ef4aa6e9ed2
#
_cell.length_a   1.000
_cell.length_b   1.000
_cell.length_c   1.000
_cell.angle_alpha   90.00
_cell.angle_beta   90.00
_cell.angle_gamma   90.00
#
_symmetry.space_group_name_H-M   'P 1'
#
loop_
_entity.id
_entity.type
_entity.pdbx_description
1 polymer ?
#
loop_
_entity_poly.entity_id
_entity_poly.type
_entity_poly.pdbx_seq_one_letter_code
_entity_poly.pdbx_strand_id
1 'polypeptide(L)'
;MSLAKQLRKRRQVDARVINVHEWADDEGQPFTFYCYPITCNDLKVLEAKHKNFLENTTVSAMVDLIILKAQSESGEKLFNAGEDRAELMGEEITIISNIAEQMFATIVSVEDAEKN
;
A
#
# COMPACT_ATOMS: atom_id res chain seq x y z
N MET A 1 20.95 22.02 5.14
CA MET A 1 20.20 20.75 4.96
C MET A 1 19.78 20.23 6.33
N SER A 2 18.54 19.82 6.46
CA SER A 2 18.04 19.38 7.76
C SER A 2 18.61 18.01 8.14
N LEU A 3 18.72 17.77 9.45
CA LEU A 3 19.15 16.47 9.99
C LEU A 3 18.20 15.36 9.55
N ALA A 4 16.90 15.62 9.61
CA ALA A 4 15.89 14.61 9.20
C ALA A 4 16.08 14.19 7.75
N LYS A 5 16.37 15.13 6.87
CA LYS A 5 16.61 14.83 5.47
C LYS A 5 17.87 13.98 5.27
N GLN A 6 18.92 14.28 6.04
CA GLN A 6 20.18 13.52 5.99
C GLN A 6 19.98 12.09 6.48
N LEU A 7 19.27 11.91 7.58
CA LEU A 7 18.98 10.59 8.13
C LEU A 7 18.15 9.76 7.17
N ARG A 8 17.14 10.37 6.56
CA ARG A 8 16.28 9.67 5.59
C ARG A 8 17.07 9.24 4.36
N LYS A 9 18.04 10.05 3.91
CA LYS A 9 18.89 9.73 2.78
C LYS A 9 19.80 8.53 3.06
N ARG A 10 20.28 8.40 4.28
CA ARG A 10 21.17 7.29 4.68
C ARG A 10 20.44 5.95 4.71
N ARG A 11 19.16 6.01 4.94
CA ARG A 11 18.34 4.81 5.03
C ARG A 11 17.96 4.35 3.63
N GLN A 12 18.40 3.16 3.27
CA GLN A 12 17.98 2.53 2.03
C GLN A 12 16.59 1.93 2.22
N VAL A 13 15.67 2.33 1.38
CA VAL A 13 14.29 1.86 1.45
C VAL A 13 13.94 1.24 0.11
N ASP A 14 13.64 -0.05 0.13
CA ASP A 14 13.23 -0.78 -1.06
C ASP A 14 11.70 -0.89 -1.10
N ALA A 15 11.15 -0.89 -2.31
CA ALA A 15 9.74 -1.14 -2.50
C ALA A 15 9.44 -2.61 -2.17
N ARG A 16 8.32 -2.84 -1.49
CA ARG A 16 7.84 -4.18 -1.23
C ARG A 16 7.09 -4.69 -2.46
N VAL A 17 7.34 -5.94 -2.80
CA VAL A 17 6.65 -6.59 -3.92
C VAL A 17 5.31 -7.14 -3.42
N ILE A 18 4.24 -6.79 -4.12
CA ILE A 18 2.89 -7.24 -3.79
C ILE A 18 2.42 -8.16 -4.91
N ASN A 19 2.03 -9.38 -4.55
CA ASN A 19 1.56 -10.38 -5.51
C ASN A 19 0.05 -10.57 -5.39
N VAL A 20 -0.64 -10.51 -6.53
CA VAL A 20 -2.09 -10.71 -6.60
C VAL A 20 -2.36 -11.88 -7.51
N HIS A 21 -2.47 -13.07 -6.94
CA HIS A 21 -2.67 -14.31 -7.71
C HIS A 21 -4.00 -14.31 -8.45
N GLU A 22 -5.01 -13.70 -7.89
CA GLU A 22 -6.34 -13.64 -8.49
C GLU A 22 -6.38 -12.79 -9.75
N TRP A 23 -5.38 -11.93 -9.96
CA TRP A 23 -5.26 -11.10 -11.15
C TRP A 23 -4.17 -11.64 -12.09
N ALA A 24 -4.10 -12.96 -12.16
CA ALA A 24 -3.09 -13.62 -13.01
C ALA A 24 -3.35 -13.34 -14.49
N ASP A 25 -2.27 -13.36 -15.28
CA ASP A 25 -2.36 -13.24 -16.73
C ASP A 25 -2.77 -14.58 -17.37
N ASP A 26 -2.83 -14.62 -18.68
CA ASP A 26 -3.22 -15.82 -19.43
C ASP A 26 -2.28 -17.00 -19.21
N GLU A 27 -1.05 -16.75 -18.80
CA GLU A 27 -0.04 -17.77 -18.53
C GLU A 27 -0.04 -18.22 -17.08
N GLY A 28 -0.92 -17.67 -16.25
CA GLY A 28 -1.02 -18.01 -14.85
C GLY A 28 -0.04 -17.27 -13.94
N GLN A 29 0.69 -16.30 -14.48
CA GLN A 29 1.60 -15.51 -13.68
C GLN A 29 0.82 -14.47 -12.85
N PRO A 30 1.08 -14.35 -11.54
CA PRO A 30 0.35 -13.38 -10.73
C PRO A 30 0.66 -11.96 -11.16
N PHE A 31 -0.33 -11.08 -11.02
CA PHE A 31 -0.10 -9.66 -11.20
C PHE A 31 0.76 -9.16 -10.04
N THR A 32 1.81 -8.45 -10.36
CA THR A 32 2.77 -7.96 -9.35
C THR A 32 2.88 -6.45 -9.45
N PHE A 33 2.84 -5.81 -8.29
CA PHE A 33 3.11 -4.37 -8.23
C PHE A 33 3.99 -4.07 -7.01
N TYR A 34 4.36 -2.82 -6.87
CA TYR A 34 5.33 -2.39 -5.87
C TYR A 34 4.72 -1.36 -4.94
N CYS A 35 5.13 -1.40 -3.68
CA CYS A 35 4.64 -0.49 -2.66
C CYS A 35 5.79 -0.11 -1.74
N TYR A 36 6.17 1.17 -1.72
CA TYR A 36 7.13 1.67 -0.73
C TYR A 36 6.46 1.71 0.64
N PRO A 37 7.26 1.66 1.72
CA PRO A 37 6.69 1.74 3.07
C PRO A 37 5.78 2.95 3.25
N ILE A 38 4.73 2.76 4.04
CA ILE A 38 3.74 3.80 4.31
C ILE A 38 4.39 4.87 5.19
N THR A 39 4.37 6.11 4.73
CA THR A 39 4.95 7.24 5.46
C THR A 39 3.92 7.95 6.32
N CYS A 40 4.40 8.85 7.19
CA CYS A 40 3.51 9.70 7.97
C CYS A 40 2.63 10.57 7.07
N ASN A 41 3.17 11.04 5.95
CA ASN A 41 2.38 11.82 4.99
C ASN A 41 1.27 10.98 4.35
N ASP A 42 1.57 9.72 4.04
CA ASP A 42 0.58 8.80 3.49
C ASP A 42 -0.56 8.61 4.50
N LEU A 43 -0.22 8.38 5.77
CA LEU A 43 -1.23 8.22 6.83
C LEU A 43 -2.08 9.47 6.97
N LYS A 44 -1.46 10.64 6.91
CA LYS A 44 -2.19 11.91 7.00
C LYS A 44 -3.24 12.03 5.89
N VAL A 45 -2.87 11.66 4.67
CA VAL A 45 -3.80 11.69 3.53
C VAL A 45 -4.95 10.71 3.76
N LEU A 46 -4.64 9.50 4.22
CA LEU A 46 -5.65 8.48 4.47
C LEU A 46 -6.57 8.85 5.64
N GLU A 47 -6.03 9.39 6.71
CA GLU A 47 -6.81 9.79 7.88
C GLU A 47 -7.73 10.98 7.61
N ALA A 48 -7.38 11.81 6.63
CA ALA A 48 -8.25 12.91 6.23
C ALA A 48 -9.59 12.41 5.67
N LYS A 49 -9.58 11.20 5.08
CA LYS A 49 -10.77 10.56 4.52
C LYS A 49 -11.35 9.49 5.43
N HIS A 50 -10.49 8.85 6.22
CA HIS A 50 -10.86 7.68 7.03
C HIS A 50 -10.38 7.87 8.46
N LYS A 51 -11.22 8.42 9.30
CA LYS A 51 -10.91 8.66 10.69
C LYS A 51 -10.51 7.35 11.38
N ASN A 52 -9.43 7.41 12.16
CA ASN A 52 -8.87 6.25 12.86
C ASN A 52 -8.47 5.12 11.89
N PHE A 53 -7.84 5.49 10.78
CA PHE A 53 -7.47 4.56 9.71
C PHE A 53 -6.78 3.29 10.23
N LEU A 54 -5.78 3.43 11.10
CA LEU A 54 -5.02 2.27 11.58
C LEU A 54 -5.82 1.39 12.54
N GLU A 55 -6.74 1.98 13.31
CA GLU A 55 -7.54 1.25 14.28
C GLU A 55 -8.78 0.64 13.67
N ASN A 56 -9.32 1.26 12.64
CA ASN A 56 -10.56 0.84 12.02
C ASN A 56 -10.46 0.97 10.50
N THR A 57 -9.75 0.02 9.89
CA THR A 57 -9.52 0.04 8.45
C THR A 57 -10.73 -0.56 7.72
N THR A 58 -11.55 0.30 7.15
CA THR A 58 -12.71 -0.10 6.37
C THR A 58 -12.30 -0.57 4.97
N VAL A 59 -13.20 -1.23 4.25
CA VAL A 59 -12.97 -1.64 2.86
C VAL A 59 -12.65 -0.41 1.99
N SER A 60 -13.40 0.66 2.19
CA SER A 60 -13.17 1.92 1.47
C SER A 60 -11.75 2.45 1.72
N ALA A 61 -11.28 2.34 2.97
CA ALA A 61 -9.93 2.76 3.34
C ALA A 61 -8.86 1.89 2.69
N MET A 62 -9.10 0.58 2.61
CA MET A 62 -8.19 -0.36 1.95
C MET A 62 -8.03 -0.01 0.48
N VAL A 63 -9.13 0.28 -0.20
CA VAL A 63 -9.12 0.65 -1.62
C VAL A 63 -8.35 1.95 -1.81
N ASP A 64 -8.57 2.94 -0.95
CA ASP A 64 -7.85 4.21 -1.04
C ASP A 64 -6.36 4.04 -0.78
N LEU A 65 -5.97 3.12 0.12
CA LEU A 65 -4.56 2.78 0.34
C LEU A 65 -3.93 2.22 -0.93
N ILE A 66 -4.61 1.28 -1.57
CA ILE A 66 -4.13 0.66 -2.81
C ILE A 66 -3.92 1.73 -3.89
N ILE A 67 -4.90 2.59 -4.08
CA ILE A 67 -4.82 3.66 -5.07
C ILE A 67 -3.65 4.60 -4.78
N LEU A 68 -3.46 4.93 -3.50
CA LEU A 68 -2.40 5.85 -3.09
C LEU A 68 -1.00 5.28 -3.29
N LYS A 69 -0.81 4.00 -2.99
CA LYS A 69 0.54 3.42 -2.87
C LYS A 69 0.95 2.45 -3.98
N ALA A 70 0.01 1.87 -4.72
CA ALA A 70 0.37 0.88 -5.74
C ALA A 70 1.08 1.55 -6.92
N GLN A 71 2.24 1.01 -7.28
CA GLN A 71 3.05 1.57 -8.37
C GLN A 71 3.76 0.46 -9.15
N SER A 72 4.20 0.80 -10.35
CA SER A 72 5.00 -0.09 -11.18
C SER A 72 6.44 -0.14 -10.66
N GLU A 73 7.24 -1.05 -11.21
CA GLU A 73 8.66 -1.14 -10.88
C GLU A 73 9.39 0.18 -11.10
N SER A 74 8.98 0.94 -12.11
CA SER A 74 9.58 2.24 -12.43
C SER A 74 9.03 3.39 -11.57
N GLY A 75 8.07 3.12 -10.69
CA GLY A 75 7.52 4.12 -9.79
C GLY A 75 6.29 4.84 -10.31
N GLU A 76 5.71 4.37 -11.40
CA GLU A 76 4.50 4.98 -11.95
C GLU A 76 3.25 4.51 -11.20
N LYS A 77 2.35 5.44 -10.92
CA LYS A 77 1.11 5.13 -10.23
C LYS A 77 0.23 4.24 -11.13
N LEU A 78 -0.25 3.13 -10.57
CA LEU A 78 -1.01 2.15 -11.33
C LEU A 78 -2.51 2.43 -11.39
N PHE A 79 -3.08 2.98 -10.33
CA PHE A 79 -4.53 3.17 -10.23
C PHE A 79 -4.88 4.64 -10.09
N ASN A 80 -5.94 5.02 -10.76
CA ASN A 80 -6.45 6.39 -10.78
C ASN A 80 -7.69 6.46 -9.87
N ALA A 81 -7.71 7.43 -8.96
CA ALA A 81 -8.81 7.57 -8.00
C ALA A 81 -10.16 7.83 -8.69
N GLY A 82 -10.15 8.45 -9.87
CA GLY A 82 -11.37 8.78 -10.59
C GLY A 82 -11.97 7.60 -11.34
N GLU A 83 -11.11 6.76 -11.95
CA GLU A 83 -11.57 5.69 -12.83
C GLU A 83 -11.55 4.31 -12.15
N ASP A 84 -10.52 4.06 -11.36
CA ASP A 84 -10.28 2.70 -10.85
C ASP A 84 -10.92 2.43 -9.50
N ARG A 85 -11.30 3.45 -8.76
CA ARG A 85 -11.86 3.27 -7.43
C ARG A 85 -13.12 2.41 -7.44
N ALA A 86 -14.02 2.70 -8.35
CA ALA A 86 -15.27 1.95 -8.48
C ALA A 86 -15.02 0.50 -8.88
N GLU A 87 -14.05 0.28 -9.76
CA GLU A 87 -13.67 -1.05 -10.21
C GLU A 87 -13.06 -1.87 -9.05
N LEU A 88 -12.18 -1.25 -8.26
CA LEU A 88 -11.59 -1.92 -7.09
C LEU A 88 -12.65 -2.21 -6.03
N MET A 89 -13.62 -1.31 -5.85
CA MET A 89 -14.72 -1.53 -4.92
C MET A 89 -15.65 -2.66 -5.37
N GLY A 90 -15.64 -2.99 -6.66
CA GLY A 90 -16.39 -4.11 -7.21
C GLY A 90 -15.68 -5.44 -7.10
N GLU A 91 -14.45 -5.45 -6.60
CA GLU A 91 -13.66 -6.67 -6.46
C GLU A 91 -14.07 -7.44 -5.19
N GLU A 92 -13.73 -8.72 -5.13
CA GLU A 92 -14.00 -9.54 -3.95
C GLU A 92 -13.24 -9.01 -2.73
N ILE A 93 -13.92 -8.98 -1.58
CA ILE A 93 -13.32 -8.47 -0.33
C ILE A 93 -12.04 -9.23 0.04
N THR A 94 -11.98 -10.54 -0.22
CA THR A 94 -10.82 -11.35 0.10
C THR A 94 -9.59 -10.91 -0.69
N ILE A 95 -9.77 -10.49 -1.93
CA ILE A 95 -8.66 -10.01 -2.78
C ILE A 95 -8.15 -8.67 -2.25
N ILE A 96 -9.06 -7.75 -2.00
CA ILE A 96 -8.71 -6.41 -1.49
C ILE A 96 -8.05 -6.50 -0.11
N SER A 97 -8.61 -7.33 0.78
CA SER A 97 -8.03 -7.53 2.12
C SER A 97 -6.63 -8.12 2.06
N ASN A 98 -6.41 -9.09 1.18
CA ASN A 98 -5.10 -9.73 1.02
C ASN A 98 -4.05 -8.72 0.54
N ILE A 99 -4.42 -7.88 -0.42
CA ILE A 99 -3.53 -6.84 -0.92
C ILE A 99 -3.19 -5.86 0.21
N ALA A 100 -4.21 -5.40 0.93
CA ALA A 100 -4.01 -4.47 2.04
C ALA A 100 -3.11 -5.07 3.13
N GLU A 101 -3.29 -6.34 3.47
CA GLU A 101 -2.44 -7.04 4.44
C GLU A 101 -0.98 -7.02 4.03
N GLN A 102 -0.70 -7.32 2.76
CA GLN A 102 0.67 -7.29 2.25
C GLN A 102 1.26 -5.88 2.35
N MET A 103 0.46 -4.86 2.08
CA MET A 103 0.91 -3.47 2.16
C MET A 103 1.15 -3.04 3.61
N PHE A 104 0.34 -3.51 4.55
CA PHE A 104 0.51 -3.22 5.97
C PHE A 104 1.66 -3.98 6.62
N ALA A 105 2.18 -5.01 5.97
CA ALA A 105 3.24 -5.84 6.53
C ALA A 105 4.48 -5.02 6.93
N THR A 106 4.75 -3.91 6.25
CA THR A 106 5.85 -3.01 6.64
C THR A 106 5.65 -2.43 8.03
N ILE A 107 4.42 -2.02 8.35
CA ILE A 107 4.09 -1.45 9.67
C ILE A 107 4.20 -2.52 10.74
N VAL A 108 3.62 -3.69 10.47
CA VAL A 108 3.64 -4.82 11.41
C VAL A 108 5.06 -5.29 11.68
N SER A 109 5.90 -5.35 10.64
CA SER A 109 7.29 -5.74 10.78
C SER A 109 8.08 -4.82 11.71
N VAL A 110 7.83 -3.51 11.65
CA VAL A 110 8.47 -2.54 12.52
C VAL A 110 8.02 -2.74 13.96
N GLU A 111 6.73 -2.94 14.20
CA GLU A 111 6.21 -3.21 15.54
C GLU A 111 6.80 -4.49 16.13
N ASP A 112 6.87 -5.55 15.34
CA ASP A 112 7.45 -6.82 15.78
C ASP A 112 8.93 -6.67 16.14
N ALA A 113 9.67 -5.91 15.37
CA ALA A 113 11.08 -5.63 15.65
C ALA A 113 11.25 -4.86 16.96
N GLU A 114 10.37 -3.91 17.25
CA GLU A 114 10.40 -3.13 18.49
C GLU A 114 10.06 -3.96 19.71
N LYS A 115 9.18 -4.95 19.56
CA LYS A 115 8.77 -5.82 20.67
C LYS A 115 9.83 -6.85 21.06
N ASN A 116 10.69 -7.18 20.15
CA ASN A 116 11.75 -8.15 20.36
C ASN A 116 13.08 -7.48 20.74
#